data_0202ca9400fbfd7fcd830163f7d691b1
#
_entry.id   0202ca9400fbfd7fcd830163f7d691b1
#
_cell.length_a   1.000
_cell.length_b   1.000
_cell.length_c   1.000
_cell.angle_alpha   90.00
_cell.angle_beta   90.00
_cell.angle_gamma   90.00
#
_symmetry.space_group_name_H-M   'P 1'
#
loop_
_entity.id
_entity.type
_entity.pdbx_description
1 polymer ?
#
loop_
_entity_poly.entity_id
_entity_poly.type
_entity_poly.pdbx_seq_one_letter_code
_entity_poly.pdbx_strand_id
1 'polypeptide(L)'
;MKKNLTIITILITLLATFLFSSFSKPKLHTVRGTIHSYGAAPLNYPGLKTTKGKEYLIIASDKTKQELLARQAVLIEFTGYIIDDKDELPPNSLKDGAFKIETWEVVKANTKKK
;
A
#
# COMPACT_ATOMS: atom_id res chain seq x y z
N MET A 1 34.91 38.43 1.56
CA MET A 1 33.74 38.49 0.70
C MET A 1 33.48 37.22 -0.07
N LYS A 2 34.52 36.64 -0.66
CA LYS A 2 34.33 35.39 -1.39
C LYS A 2 33.83 34.26 -0.49
N LYS A 3 34.25 34.26 0.78
CA LYS A 3 33.82 33.23 1.70
C LYS A 3 32.33 33.29 1.97
N ASN A 4 31.78 34.48 2.05
CA ASN A 4 30.34 34.61 2.33
C ASN A 4 29.52 34.13 1.16
N LEU A 5 29.97 34.37 -0.05
CA LEU A 5 29.25 33.93 -1.23
C LEU A 5 29.22 32.40 -1.32
N THR A 6 30.31 31.76 -1.00
CA THR A 6 30.37 30.30 -1.00
C THR A 6 29.45 29.70 0.05
N ILE A 7 29.40 30.27 1.23
CA ILE A 7 28.56 29.83 2.31
C ILE A 7 27.08 29.94 1.93
N ILE A 8 26.72 31.06 1.31
CA ILE A 8 25.33 31.27 0.87
C ILE A 8 24.92 30.25 -0.18
N THR A 9 25.81 29.95 -1.12
CA THR A 9 25.54 28.97 -2.15
C THR A 9 25.31 27.58 -1.56
N ILE A 10 26.14 27.18 -0.61
CA ILE A 10 26.00 25.90 0.05
C ILE A 10 24.70 25.83 0.83
N LEU A 11 24.31 26.92 1.47
CA LEU A 11 23.08 26.96 2.24
C LEU A 11 21.84 26.81 1.34
N ILE A 12 21.87 27.46 0.19
CA ILE A 12 20.76 27.36 -0.77
C ILE A 12 20.65 25.94 -1.30
N THR A 13 21.77 25.31 -1.62
CA THR A 13 21.80 23.94 -2.10
C THR A 13 21.24 22.97 -1.06
N LEU A 14 21.61 23.15 0.18
CA LEU A 14 21.10 22.32 1.25
C LEU A 14 19.60 22.47 1.44
N LEU A 15 19.12 23.69 1.34
CA LEU A 15 17.70 23.96 1.49
C LEU A 15 16.90 23.32 0.36
N ALA A 16 17.40 23.38 -0.87
CA ALA A 16 16.74 22.75 -2.01
C ALA A 16 16.68 21.23 -1.84
N THR A 17 17.75 20.64 -1.37
CA THR A 17 17.76 19.20 -1.12
C THR A 17 16.75 18.83 -0.05
N PHE A 18 16.65 19.61 0.98
CA PHE A 18 15.68 19.36 2.05
C PHE A 18 14.24 19.45 1.53
N LEU A 19 13.96 20.40 0.67
CA LEU A 19 12.64 20.52 0.10
C LEU A 19 12.29 19.32 -0.77
N PHE A 20 13.23 18.81 -1.55
CA PHE A 20 12.98 17.63 -2.35
C PHE A 20 12.70 16.40 -1.49
N SER A 21 13.39 16.27 -0.37
CA SER A 21 13.17 15.13 0.49
C SER A 21 11.86 15.22 1.26
N SER A 22 11.26 16.40 1.35
CA SER A 22 9.96 16.52 1.99
C SER A 22 8.79 16.21 1.07
N PHE A 23 9.02 16.04 -0.24
CA PHE A 23 8.00 15.50 -1.10
C PHE A 23 7.89 14.03 -0.77
N SER A 24 6.83 13.73 -0.18
CA SER A 24 6.62 12.55 0.50
C SER A 24 6.74 11.31 -0.28
N LYS A 25 7.44 10.42 0.22
CA LYS A 25 7.30 9.03 -0.14
C LYS A 25 6.00 8.53 0.47
N PRO A 26 5.26 7.73 -0.26
CA PRO A 26 4.08 7.12 0.32
C PRO A 26 4.48 6.34 1.56
N LYS A 27 3.62 6.39 2.55
CA LYS A 27 3.91 5.74 3.81
C LYS A 27 3.52 4.28 3.74
N LEU A 28 4.41 3.40 4.18
CA LEU A 28 4.11 1.99 4.27
C LEU A 28 3.15 1.73 5.43
N HIS A 29 2.16 0.91 5.15
CA HIS A 29 1.20 0.50 6.17
C HIS A 29 1.20 -1.02 6.28
N THR A 30 0.98 -1.52 7.46
CA THR A 30 0.81 -2.95 7.68
C THR A 30 -0.62 -3.18 8.17
N VAL A 31 -1.37 -3.99 7.44
CA VAL A 31 -2.75 -4.28 7.78
C VAL A 31 -3.00 -5.77 7.70
N ARG A 32 -3.98 -6.24 8.44
CA ARG A 32 -4.39 -7.64 8.40
C ARG A 32 -5.82 -7.73 7.89
N GLY A 33 -6.08 -8.75 7.13
CA GLY A 33 -7.43 -8.96 6.62
C GLY A 33 -7.52 -10.19 5.77
N THR A 34 -8.66 -10.32 5.10
CA THR A 34 -8.92 -11.46 4.25
C THR A 34 -9.17 -10.98 2.83
N ILE A 35 -8.88 -11.86 1.88
CA ILE A 35 -9.10 -11.56 0.47
C ILE A 35 -10.48 -12.08 0.08
N HIS A 36 -11.20 -11.27 -0.66
CA HIS A 36 -12.51 -11.62 -1.21
C HIS A 36 -12.49 -11.38 -2.71
N SER A 37 -13.23 -12.16 -3.44
CA SER A 37 -13.35 -11.98 -4.87
C SER A 37 -14.46 -10.97 -5.15
N TYR A 38 -14.15 -9.96 -5.92
CA TYR A 38 -15.10 -8.93 -6.31
C TYR A 38 -15.29 -8.98 -7.83
N GLY A 39 -16.36 -8.37 -8.30
CA GLY A 39 -16.66 -8.38 -9.71
C GLY A 39 -17.42 -9.63 -10.10
N ALA A 40 -17.54 -9.88 -11.39
CA ALA A 40 -18.27 -11.03 -11.92
C ALA A 40 -17.36 -11.86 -12.79
N ALA A 41 -17.52 -13.19 -12.70
CA ALA A 41 -16.72 -14.08 -13.53
C ALA A 41 -16.97 -13.79 -15.01
N PRO A 42 -15.92 -13.87 -15.85
CA PRO A 42 -14.57 -14.30 -15.53
C PRO A 42 -13.63 -13.16 -15.09
N LEU A 43 -14.15 -11.96 -14.89
CA LEU A 43 -13.34 -10.78 -14.60
C LEU A 43 -13.28 -10.46 -13.11
N ASN A 44 -13.16 -11.50 -12.30
CA ASN A 44 -13.04 -11.31 -10.86
C ASN A 44 -11.69 -10.69 -10.49
N TYR A 45 -11.69 -9.90 -9.44
CA TYR A 45 -10.46 -9.32 -8.93
C TYR A 45 -10.44 -9.41 -7.40
N PRO A 46 -9.23 -9.49 -6.80
CA PRO A 46 -9.16 -9.60 -5.36
C PRO A 46 -9.33 -8.25 -4.68
N GLY A 47 -10.04 -8.25 -3.59
CA GLY A 47 -10.14 -7.11 -2.70
C GLY A 47 -9.76 -7.51 -1.30
N LEU A 48 -9.26 -6.57 -0.54
CA LEU A 48 -8.84 -6.79 0.84
C LEU A 48 -9.89 -6.23 1.78
N LYS A 49 -10.38 -7.05 2.68
CA LYS A 49 -11.24 -6.57 3.74
C LYS A 49 -10.45 -6.69 5.04
N THR A 50 -10.12 -5.56 5.63
CA THR A 50 -9.27 -5.57 6.82
C THR A 50 -10.07 -5.96 8.07
N THR A 51 -9.36 -6.34 9.10
CA THR A 51 -9.99 -6.67 10.37
C THR A 51 -10.69 -5.47 11.00
N LYS A 52 -10.40 -4.27 10.55
CA LYS A 52 -11.06 -3.06 11.01
C LYS A 52 -12.24 -2.65 10.12
N GLY A 53 -12.57 -3.46 9.13
CA GLY A 53 -13.72 -3.19 8.25
C GLY A 53 -13.43 -2.32 7.04
N LYS A 54 -12.17 -2.02 6.77
CA LYS A 54 -11.83 -1.27 5.56
C LYS A 54 -11.78 -2.19 4.35
N GLU A 55 -12.12 -1.65 3.19
CA GLU A 55 -12.14 -2.43 1.94
C GLU A 55 -11.29 -1.74 0.88
N TYR A 56 -10.31 -2.45 0.36
CA TYR A 56 -9.39 -1.92 -0.62
C TYR A 56 -9.27 -2.84 -1.83
N LEU A 57 -9.22 -2.26 -3.02
CA LEU A 57 -8.83 -3.03 -4.21
C LEU A 57 -7.37 -3.41 -4.08
N ILE A 58 -7.01 -4.64 -4.41
CA ILE A 58 -5.62 -5.06 -4.38
C ILE A 58 -4.93 -4.70 -5.68
N ILE A 59 -3.81 -3.99 -5.56
CA ILE A 59 -2.94 -3.69 -6.70
C ILE A 59 -1.70 -4.54 -6.54
N ALA A 60 -1.49 -5.46 -7.47
CA ALA A 60 -0.38 -6.40 -7.43
C ALA A 60 -0.20 -7.02 -8.81
N SER A 61 0.87 -7.79 -8.98
CA SER A 61 1.07 -8.52 -10.23
C SER A 61 -0.01 -9.57 -10.42
N ASP A 62 -0.22 -10.00 -11.64
CA ASP A 62 -1.22 -11.02 -11.94
C ASP A 62 -0.96 -12.30 -11.16
N LYS A 63 0.31 -12.67 -11.03
CA LYS A 63 0.68 -13.86 -10.28
C LYS A 63 0.26 -13.73 -8.81
N THR A 64 0.54 -12.59 -8.20
CA THR A 64 0.16 -12.34 -6.80
C THR A 64 -1.35 -12.33 -6.64
N LYS A 65 -2.07 -11.72 -7.57
CA LYS A 65 -3.53 -11.70 -7.51
C LYS A 65 -4.09 -13.12 -7.54
N GLN A 66 -3.56 -13.97 -8.39
CA GLN A 66 -4.02 -15.35 -8.47
C GLN A 66 -3.72 -16.11 -7.18
N GLU A 67 -2.55 -15.90 -6.62
CA GLU A 67 -2.18 -16.53 -5.36
C GLU A 67 -3.13 -16.11 -4.22
N LEU A 68 -3.47 -14.83 -4.20
CA LEU A 68 -4.37 -14.32 -3.16
C LEU A 68 -5.80 -14.81 -3.36
N LEU A 69 -6.28 -14.88 -4.59
CA LEU A 69 -7.61 -15.39 -4.86
C LEU A 69 -7.75 -16.87 -4.48
N ALA A 70 -6.64 -17.59 -4.48
CA ALA A 70 -6.64 -18.97 -4.03
C ALA A 70 -6.67 -19.09 -2.50
N ARG A 71 -6.50 -17.99 -1.79
CA ARG A 71 -6.46 -17.98 -0.34
C ARG A 71 -7.56 -17.14 0.29
N GLN A 72 -8.73 -17.13 -0.32
CA GLN A 72 -9.86 -16.38 0.23
C GLN A 72 -10.19 -16.89 1.62
N ALA A 73 -10.63 -15.98 2.47
CA ALA A 73 -11.00 -16.27 3.86
C ALA A 73 -9.84 -16.67 4.77
N VAL A 74 -8.60 -16.57 4.29
CA VAL A 74 -7.42 -16.80 5.12
C VAL A 74 -6.94 -15.44 5.64
N LEU A 75 -6.60 -15.36 6.91
CA LEU A 75 -6.10 -14.10 7.47
C LEU A 75 -4.66 -13.89 7.00
N ILE A 76 -4.42 -12.76 6.37
CA ILE A 76 -3.13 -12.43 5.77
C ILE A 76 -2.69 -11.07 6.28
N GLU A 77 -1.40 -10.91 6.52
CA GLU A 77 -0.84 -9.63 6.85
C GLU A 77 -0.19 -9.03 5.61
N PHE A 78 -0.58 -7.82 5.28
CA PHE A 78 -0.11 -7.12 4.08
C PHE A 78 0.68 -5.89 4.48
N THR A 79 1.80 -5.67 3.80
CA THR A 79 2.56 -4.44 3.94
C THR A 79 2.60 -3.76 2.59
N GLY A 80 2.26 -2.49 2.56
CA GLY A 80 2.22 -1.77 1.29
C GLY A 80 1.68 -0.37 1.45
N TYR A 81 1.10 0.15 0.38
CA TYR A 81 0.67 1.54 0.32
C TYR A 81 -0.83 1.65 0.12
N ILE A 82 -1.45 2.53 0.89
CA ILE A 82 -2.88 2.81 0.75
C ILE A 82 -3.04 3.95 -0.23
N ILE A 83 -3.90 3.75 -1.23
CA ILE A 83 -4.26 4.79 -2.19
C ILE A 83 -5.72 5.14 -1.94
N ASP A 84 -5.94 6.29 -1.33
CA ASP A 84 -7.30 6.74 -1.01
C ASP A 84 -7.59 8.14 -1.53
N ASP A 85 -6.66 8.72 -2.28
CA ASP A 85 -6.88 10.02 -2.90
C ASP A 85 -7.76 9.82 -4.13
N LYS A 86 -8.88 10.51 -4.18
CA LYS A 86 -9.85 10.36 -5.27
C LYS A 86 -9.24 10.57 -6.65
N ASP A 87 -8.24 11.43 -6.75
CA ASP A 87 -7.63 11.73 -8.03
C ASP A 87 -6.67 10.63 -8.48
N GLU A 88 -6.27 9.75 -7.60
CA GLU A 88 -5.32 8.68 -7.89
C GLU A 88 -5.91 7.29 -7.85
N LEU A 89 -7.21 7.18 -7.57
CA LEU A 89 -7.81 5.87 -7.44
C LEU A 89 -7.89 5.15 -8.78
N PRO A 90 -7.41 3.90 -8.84
CA PRO A 90 -7.56 3.12 -10.06
C PRO A 90 -9.01 2.68 -10.25
N PRO A 91 -9.36 2.23 -11.47
CA PRO A 91 -10.69 1.67 -11.69
C PRO A 91 -10.93 0.49 -10.77
N ASN A 92 -12.16 0.29 -10.38
CA ASN A 92 -12.59 -0.80 -9.51
C ASN A 92 -12.10 -0.67 -8.06
N SER A 93 -11.66 0.52 -7.65
CA SER A 93 -11.33 0.74 -6.25
C SER A 93 -12.54 0.49 -5.37
N LEU A 94 -12.30 -0.03 -4.18
CA LEU A 94 -13.38 -0.35 -3.26
C LEU A 94 -13.69 0.85 -2.35
N LYS A 95 -14.53 0.62 -1.39
CA LYS A 95 -15.09 1.68 -0.54
C LYS A 95 -14.01 2.59 0.05
N ASP A 96 -12.90 2.03 0.49
CA ASP A 96 -11.85 2.79 1.16
C ASP A 96 -10.63 3.03 0.27
N GLY A 97 -10.68 2.62 -0.99
CA GLY A 97 -9.62 2.90 -1.96
C GLY A 97 -8.95 1.65 -2.50
N ALA A 98 -7.64 1.69 -2.61
CA ALA A 98 -6.85 0.57 -3.11
C ALA A 98 -5.62 0.38 -2.23
N PHE A 99 -5.05 -0.81 -2.25
CA PHE A 99 -3.87 -1.15 -1.49
C PHE A 99 -2.84 -1.78 -2.42
N LYS A 100 -1.70 -1.13 -2.54
CA LYS A 100 -0.62 -1.64 -3.38
C LYS A 100 0.29 -2.48 -2.51
N ILE A 101 0.34 -3.77 -2.77
CA ILE A 101 1.08 -4.72 -1.94
C ILE A 101 2.58 -4.65 -2.23
N GLU A 102 3.39 -4.53 -1.19
CA GLU A 102 4.83 -4.73 -1.28
C GLU A 102 5.17 -6.15 -0.84
N THR A 103 4.64 -6.57 0.30
CA THR A 103 4.84 -7.93 0.79
C THR A 103 3.57 -8.43 1.47
N TRP A 104 3.45 -9.73 1.58
CA TRP A 104 2.32 -10.33 2.30
C TRP A 104 2.71 -11.69 2.86
N GLU A 105 2.08 -12.05 3.96
CA GLU A 105 2.31 -13.37 4.52
C GLU A 105 1.08 -13.84 5.28
N VAL A 106 0.83 -15.12 5.23
CA VAL A 106 -0.31 -15.73 5.92
C VAL A 106 -0.05 -15.66 7.42
N VAL A 107 -1.03 -15.15 8.16
CA VAL A 107 -0.92 -15.12 9.61
C VAL A 107 -1.20 -16.51 10.13
N LYS A 108 -0.21 -17.13 10.72
CA LYS A 108 -0.40 -18.43 11.28
C LYS A 108 -1.18 -18.29 12.56
N ALA A 109 -2.31 -18.94 12.57
CA ALA A 109 -3.09 -18.98 13.76
C ALA A 109 -2.29 -19.68 14.77
N ASN A 110 -1.92 -18.99 15.71
CA ASN A 110 -1.26 -19.48 16.70
C ASN A 110 -2.03 -20.09 17.68
N THR A 111 -2.42 -20.88 17.30
CA THR A 111 -3.23 -21.41 18.01
C THR A 111 -2.86 -22.09 19.17
N LYS A 112 -2.33 -22.07 19.47
CA LYS A 112 -2.18 -22.58 20.38
C LYS A 112 -2.35 -22.12 21.40
N LYS A 113 -2.59 -21.65 21.55
CA LYS A 113 -2.74 -21.25 22.40
C LYS A 113 -3.49 -21.51 22.96
N LYS A 114 -3.67 -21.93 23.04
CA LYS A 114 -4.28 -22.16 23.56
C LYS A 114 -4.63 -22.23 24.15
#